data_cb170885062c1aba7cc2ebaced98f7f2
#
_entry.id   cb170885062c1aba7cc2ebaced98f7f2
#
_cell.length_a   1.000
_cell.length_b   1.000
_cell.length_c   1.000
_cell.angle_alpha   90.00
_cell.angle_beta   90.00
_cell.angle_gamma   90.00
#
_symmetry.space_group_name_H-M   'P 1'
#
loop_
_entity.id
_entity.type
_entity.pdbx_description
1 polymer ?
#
loop_
_entity_poly.entity_id
_entity_poly.type
_entity_poly.pdbx_seq_one_letter_code
_entity_poly.pdbx_strand_id
1 'polypeptide(L)'
;KKAADISGFFVHDSYTYLRNEKGAIMSEKIPVGISACLLGEAVRYDGGHKRLAFAVEELSPWVAFEPVCPEMGIGLPVPRPALHLVKEGEAVSLRFSDKREGDLTDVMTAFSQRQSNRLEHLCGYIVCAKSPSCGMERVRVYDAEGKNNRKAGRGIFTSVLMSTLPWLPVEEDGRLHDPQIRENFVERIYALHELNGIRQQGLTRGALIDYHSRYKLLLLAHSQPDYRELGRFVAAIGEWQDLQAYFVEYRLRLMSLLAHLPSRRNHTNVLMHVQGYFRTQLNSRQRQELASLIDGYRRSTQPLLAPITLLKHYMAEYPDAYLSGQRYFNPWPEALRLRYGR
;
A
#
# COMPACT_ATOMS: atom_id res chain seq x y z
N LYS A 1 -41.83 34.02 -6.32
CA LYS A 1 -40.79 33.55 -5.40
C LYS A 1 -40.39 32.17 -5.89
N LYS A 2 -39.36 32.07 -6.72
CA LYS A 2 -38.76 30.79 -7.19
C LYS A 2 -37.59 30.48 -6.28
N ALA A 3 -37.61 29.31 -5.63
CA ALA A 3 -36.47 28.77 -4.96
C ALA A 3 -35.43 28.37 -5.99
N ALA A 4 -34.19 28.84 -5.80
CA ALA A 4 -33.06 28.46 -6.64
C ALA A 4 -32.66 27.00 -6.29
N ASP A 5 -32.67 26.15 -7.29
CA ASP A 5 -32.19 24.79 -7.27
C ASP A 5 -30.65 24.81 -7.26
N ILE A 6 -30.06 24.39 -6.13
CA ILE A 6 -28.60 24.21 -6.01
C ILE A 6 -28.30 22.73 -6.19
N SER A 7 -28.58 22.22 -7.37
CA SER A 7 -28.14 20.87 -7.79
C SER A 7 -26.99 21.01 -8.74
N GLY A 8 -25.82 20.55 -8.29
CA GLY A 8 -24.79 20.14 -9.23
C GLY A 8 -23.43 20.74 -9.12
N PHE A 9 -22.58 20.22 -8.28
CA PHE A 9 -21.17 20.01 -8.59
C PHE A 9 -20.75 18.71 -7.89
N PHE A 10 -21.05 17.59 -8.52
CA PHE A 10 -20.39 16.32 -8.16
C PHE A 10 -19.06 16.28 -8.91
N VAL A 11 -17.97 16.40 -8.15
CA VAL A 11 -16.64 15.97 -8.60
C VAL A 11 -16.74 14.47 -8.87
N HIS A 12 -16.53 14.06 -10.12
CA HIS A 12 -16.46 12.65 -10.49
C HIS A 12 -15.23 12.01 -9.81
N ASP A 13 -15.45 11.36 -8.68
CA ASP A 13 -14.51 10.39 -8.14
C ASP A 13 -14.43 9.23 -9.13
N SER A 14 -13.26 9.04 -9.76
CA SER A 14 -13.02 8.04 -10.80
C SER A 14 -12.82 6.63 -10.22
N TYR A 15 -13.55 6.25 -9.18
CA TYR A 15 -13.67 4.87 -8.76
C TYR A 15 -14.85 4.24 -9.49
N THR A 16 -14.65 3.09 -10.10
CA THR A 16 -15.70 2.35 -10.82
C THR A 16 -16.74 1.88 -9.83
N TYR A 17 -17.87 2.57 -9.78
CA TYR A 17 -18.99 2.23 -8.91
C TYR A 17 -19.99 1.36 -9.67
N LEU A 18 -20.16 0.12 -9.26
CA LEU A 18 -21.26 -0.71 -9.68
C LEU A 18 -22.53 -0.32 -8.88
N ARG A 19 -23.62 0.01 -9.56
CA ARG A 19 -24.92 0.22 -8.91
C ARG A 19 -25.56 -1.13 -8.61
N ASN A 20 -25.92 -1.38 -7.35
CA ASN A 20 -26.79 -2.49 -7.02
C ASN A 20 -28.26 -2.15 -7.36
N GLU A 21 -29.15 -3.16 -7.33
CA GLU A 21 -30.59 -3.03 -7.62
C GLU A 21 -31.34 -2.02 -6.72
N LYS A 22 -30.70 -1.49 -5.67
CA LYS A 22 -31.24 -0.47 -4.76
C LYS A 22 -30.60 0.91 -4.95
N GLY A 23 -29.78 1.12 -6.00
CA GLY A 23 -29.18 2.41 -6.32
C GLY A 23 -28.01 2.82 -5.39
N ALA A 24 -27.56 1.97 -4.47
CA ALA A 24 -26.39 2.23 -3.65
C ALA A 24 -25.11 1.96 -4.45
N ILE A 25 -24.22 2.94 -4.45
CA ILE A 25 -22.92 2.86 -5.11
C ILE A 25 -22.03 1.99 -4.21
N MET A 26 -21.80 0.72 -4.60
CA MET A 26 -20.78 -0.12 -3.95
C MET A 26 -19.51 -0.12 -4.80
N SER A 27 -18.47 0.52 -4.31
CA SER A 27 -17.12 0.28 -4.85
C SER A 27 -16.73 -1.17 -4.52
N GLU A 28 -16.20 -1.89 -5.47
CA GLU A 28 -15.62 -3.21 -5.20
C GLU A 28 -14.50 -3.03 -4.16
N LYS A 29 -14.60 -3.77 -3.02
CA LYS A 29 -13.60 -3.67 -1.96
C LYS A 29 -12.26 -4.20 -2.45
N ILE A 30 -11.20 -3.51 -2.10
CA ILE A 30 -9.83 -3.88 -2.48
C ILE A 30 -9.43 -5.18 -1.79
N PRO A 31 -9.02 -6.24 -2.50
CA PRO A 31 -8.59 -7.50 -1.89
C PRO A 31 -7.24 -7.31 -1.17
N VAL A 32 -7.20 -7.60 0.14
CA VAL A 32 -6.01 -7.48 0.99
C VAL A 32 -5.87 -8.72 1.86
N GLY A 33 -4.73 -9.39 1.76
CA GLY A 33 -4.41 -10.52 2.63
C GLY A 33 -4.06 -10.04 4.05
N ILE A 34 -4.32 -10.90 5.03
CA ILE A 34 -4.00 -10.58 6.42
C ILE A 34 -3.73 -11.85 7.23
N SER A 35 -2.78 -11.79 8.17
CA SER A 35 -2.64 -12.85 9.16
C SER A 35 -3.93 -12.95 9.99
N ALA A 36 -4.60 -14.12 9.98
CA ALA A 36 -5.94 -14.33 10.54
C ALA A 36 -6.09 -13.84 12.00
N CYS A 37 -5.05 -14.02 12.80
CA CYS A 37 -5.03 -13.54 14.20
C CYS A 37 -5.16 -12.02 14.33
N LEU A 38 -4.84 -11.24 13.29
CA LEU A 38 -4.98 -9.78 13.30
C LEU A 38 -6.42 -9.32 13.09
N LEU A 39 -7.29 -10.17 12.56
CA LEU A 39 -8.74 -9.93 12.51
C LEU A 39 -9.47 -10.31 13.81
N GLY A 40 -8.77 -10.92 14.75
CA GLY A 40 -9.36 -11.39 16.01
C GLY A 40 -9.67 -12.88 16.04
N GLU A 41 -9.24 -13.65 15.02
CA GLU A 41 -9.39 -15.11 15.03
C GLU A 41 -8.43 -15.73 16.06
N ALA A 42 -8.96 -16.66 16.87
CA ALA A 42 -8.24 -17.34 17.95
C ALA A 42 -7.33 -18.48 17.42
N VAL A 43 -6.41 -18.14 16.51
CA VAL A 43 -5.55 -19.09 15.78
C VAL A 43 -4.08 -19.03 16.18
N ARG A 44 -3.73 -18.26 17.19
CA ARG A 44 -2.37 -18.22 17.72
C ARG A 44 -2.03 -19.52 18.46
N TYR A 45 -0.72 -19.74 18.66
CA TYR A 45 -0.21 -20.93 19.35
C TYR A 45 -0.81 -21.13 20.76
N ASP A 46 -1.14 -20.02 21.44
CA ASP A 46 -1.73 -19.98 22.80
C ASP A 46 -3.28 -20.02 22.78
N GLY A 47 -3.91 -20.15 21.62
CA GLY A 47 -5.37 -20.08 21.47
C GLY A 47 -5.93 -18.64 21.50
N GLY A 48 -5.07 -17.64 21.54
CA GLY A 48 -5.46 -16.24 21.52
C GLY A 48 -5.46 -15.61 20.12
N HIS A 49 -5.59 -14.29 20.08
CA HIS A 49 -5.50 -13.47 18.87
C HIS A 49 -4.65 -12.21 19.11
N LYS A 50 -4.42 -11.41 18.06
CA LYS A 50 -3.72 -10.13 18.12
C LYS A 50 -4.47 -9.10 17.28
N ARG A 51 -5.75 -8.86 17.59
CA ARG A 51 -6.62 -7.98 16.80
C ARG A 51 -5.97 -6.61 16.55
N LEU A 52 -5.90 -6.22 15.27
CA LEU A 52 -5.39 -4.92 14.83
C LEU A 52 -6.56 -3.97 14.61
N ALA A 53 -6.74 -2.99 15.50
CA ALA A 53 -7.86 -2.04 15.44
C ALA A 53 -7.92 -1.30 14.10
N PHE A 54 -6.79 -0.81 13.60
CA PHE A 54 -6.72 -0.15 12.29
C PHE A 54 -7.32 -1.01 11.15
N ALA A 55 -6.98 -2.30 11.09
CA ALA A 55 -7.51 -3.18 10.05
C ALA A 55 -9.02 -3.38 10.21
N VAL A 56 -9.49 -3.65 11.43
CA VAL A 56 -10.87 -4.05 11.68
C VAL A 56 -11.84 -2.86 11.72
N GLU A 57 -11.42 -1.70 12.22
CA GLU A 57 -12.30 -0.55 12.44
C GLU A 57 -12.17 0.53 11.37
N GLU A 58 -10.96 0.77 10.87
CA GLU A 58 -10.71 1.88 9.95
C GLU A 58 -10.60 1.41 8.48
N LEU A 59 -9.93 0.28 8.22
CA LEU A 59 -9.65 -0.17 6.85
C LEU A 59 -10.73 -1.12 6.29
N SER A 60 -11.38 -1.94 7.12
CA SER A 60 -12.35 -2.95 6.68
C SER A 60 -13.56 -2.43 5.88
N PRO A 61 -14.01 -1.17 6.00
CA PRO A 61 -15.03 -0.62 5.11
C PRO A 61 -14.59 -0.56 3.64
N TRP A 62 -13.28 -0.44 3.39
CA TRP A 62 -12.68 -0.18 2.08
C TRP A 62 -12.04 -1.40 1.43
N VAL A 63 -11.71 -2.44 2.21
CA VAL A 63 -11.00 -3.63 1.74
C VAL A 63 -11.79 -4.91 2.05
N ALA A 64 -11.61 -5.92 1.21
CA ALA A 64 -12.02 -7.29 1.48
C ALA A 64 -10.81 -8.05 2.02
N PHE A 65 -10.83 -8.39 3.30
CA PHE A 65 -9.74 -9.13 3.90
C PHE A 65 -9.82 -10.62 3.59
N GLU A 66 -8.68 -11.19 3.18
CA GLU A 66 -8.47 -12.62 3.02
C GLU A 66 -7.54 -13.14 4.13
N PRO A 67 -8.11 -13.75 5.19
CA PRO A 67 -7.33 -14.22 6.33
C PRO A 67 -6.55 -15.50 5.99
N VAL A 68 -5.28 -15.55 6.40
CA VAL A 68 -4.43 -16.73 6.31
C VAL A 68 -3.72 -16.94 7.63
N CYS A 69 -3.78 -18.17 8.18
CA CYS A 69 -2.89 -18.63 9.24
C CYS A 69 -2.01 -19.75 8.68
N PRO A 70 -0.72 -19.49 8.37
CA PRO A 70 0.14 -20.50 7.76
C PRO A 70 0.33 -21.74 8.66
N GLU A 71 0.37 -21.56 9.97
CA GLU A 71 0.55 -22.65 10.94
C GLU A 71 -0.68 -23.57 10.97
N MET A 72 -1.90 -23.01 10.90
CA MET A 72 -3.11 -23.82 10.70
C MET A 72 -3.14 -24.45 9.31
N GLY A 73 -2.65 -23.72 8.30
CA GLY A 73 -2.60 -24.19 6.92
C GLY A 73 -1.70 -25.42 6.69
N ILE A 74 -0.70 -25.64 7.54
CA ILE A 74 0.11 -26.87 7.55
C ILE A 74 -0.42 -27.95 8.50
N GLY A 75 -1.64 -27.78 9.04
CA GLY A 75 -2.33 -28.78 9.89
C GLY A 75 -1.99 -28.72 11.38
N LEU A 76 -1.33 -27.67 11.87
CA LEU A 76 -1.06 -27.55 13.30
C LEU A 76 -2.33 -27.18 14.08
N PRO A 77 -2.58 -27.81 15.24
CA PRO A 77 -3.77 -27.54 16.07
C PRO A 77 -3.69 -26.18 16.79
N VAL A 78 -4.78 -25.79 17.43
CA VAL A 78 -4.85 -24.69 18.40
C VAL A 78 -5.45 -25.26 19.70
N PRO A 79 -4.79 -25.08 20.86
CA PRO A 79 -3.44 -24.53 21.05
C PRO A 79 -2.34 -25.48 20.56
N ARG A 80 -1.12 -24.95 20.40
CA ARG A 80 0.07 -25.70 19.98
C ARG A 80 1.32 -25.15 20.65
N PRO A 81 2.43 -25.90 20.71
CA PRO A 81 3.71 -25.34 21.11
C PRO A 81 4.13 -24.21 20.17
N ALA A 82 4.77 -23.20 20.73
CA ALA A 82 5.29 -22.10 19.94
C ALA A 82 6.37 -22.60 18.96
N LEU A 83 6.47 -21.91 17.82
CA LEU A 83 7.52 -22.14 16.84
C LEU A 83 8.61 -21.09 16.96
N HIS A 84 9.81 -21.43 16.50
CA HIS A 84 10.93 -20.51 16.38
C HIS A 84 11.78 -20.82 15.15
N LEU A 85 12.54 -19.82 14.71
CA LEU A 85 13.55 -19.99 13.67
C LEU A 85 14.87 -20.38 14.32
N VAL A 86 15.54 -21.41 13.78
CA VAL A 86 16.85 -21.88 14.23
C VAL A 86 17.82 -21.80 13.07
N LYS A 87 19.01 -21.23 13.29
CA LYS A 87 20.09 -21.19 12.31
C LYS A 87 21.14 -22.26 12.61
N GLU A 88 21.38 -23.13 11.63
CA GLU A 88 22.45 -24.14 11.65
C GLU A 88 23.31 -23.94 10.39
N GLY A 89 24.56 -23.48 10.56
CA GLY A 89 25.37 -23.03 9.44
C GLY A 89 24.73 -21.86 8.70
N GLU A 90 24.47 -22.00 7.42
CA GLU A 90 23.75 -21.00 6.61
C GLU A 90 22.23 -21.26 6.51
N ALA A 91 21.76 -22.44 6.90
CA ALA A 91 20.36 -22.82 6.83
C ALA A 91 19.57 -22.26 8.01
N VAL A 92 18.32 -21.83 7.74
CA VAL A 92 17.36 -21.42 8.77
C VAL A 92 16.16 -22.37 8.70
N SER A 93 15.87 -23.04 9.82
CA SER A 93 14.79 -23.98 9.95
C SER A 93 13.69 -23.50 10.89
N LEU A 94 12.45 -23.99 10.68
CA LEU A 94 11.28 -23.71 11.51
C LEU A 94 11.04 -24.92 12.43
N ARG A 95 11.20 -24.74 13.73
CA ARG A 95 11.10 -25.81 14.72
C ARG A 95 10.17 -25.46 15.89
N PHE A 96 9.76 -26.48 16.64
CA PHE A 96 9.05 -26.28 17.90
C PHE A 96 10.01 -25.75 18.98
N SER A 97 9.53 -24.80 19.81
CA SER A 97 10.34 -24.19 20.87
C SER A 97 10.51 -25.10 22.11
N ASP A 98 9.67 -26.11 22.26
CA ASP A 98 9.70 -27.09 23.35
C ASP A 98 10.63 -28.29 23.10
N LYS A 99 11.49 -28.18 22.09
CA LYS A 99 12.49 -29.19 21.68
C LYS A 99 11.92 -30.54 21.22
N ARG A 100 10.59 -30.66 20.99
CA ARG A 100 10.09 -31.86 20.30
C ARG A 100 10.69 -31.95 18.90
N GLU A 101 10.88 -33.15 18.45
CA GLU A 101 11.41 -33.44 17.13
C GLU A 101 10.47 -32.94 16.02
N GLY A 102 11.03 -32.47 14.94
CA GLY A 102 10.34 -32.06 13.72
C GLY A 102 10.83 -30.73 13.19
N ASP A 103 11.23 -30.75 11.93
CA ASP A 103 11.52 -29.59 11.12
C ASP A 103 10.30 -29.31 10.23
N LEU A 104 9.70 -28.14 10.40
CA LEU A 104 8.50 -27.71 9.68
C LEU A 104 8.83 -26.85 8.46
N THR A 105 10.10 -26.66 8.13
CA THR A 105 10.55 -25.75 7.08
C THR A 105 9.99 -26.12 5.71
N ASP A 106 10.13 -27.38 5.32
CA ASP A 106 9.72 -27.85 3.99
C ASP A 106 8.19 -27.81 3.82
N VAL A 107 7.45 -28.28 4.83
CA VAL A 107 5.98 -28.27 4.77
C VAL A 107 5.43 -26.84 4.77
N MET A 108 6.04 -25.94 5.55
CA MET A 108 5.69 -24.52 5.57
C MET A 108 6.04 -23.86 4.24
N THR A 109 7.21 -24.12 3.67
CA THR A 109 7.66 -23.59 2.38
C THR A 109 6.73 -24.05 1.26
N ALA A 110 6.41 -25.35 1.20
CA ALA A 110 5.49 -25.89 0.19
C ALA A 110 4.07 -25.31 0.32
N PHE A 111 3.55 -25.14 1.54
CA PHE A 111 2.29 -24.44 1.78
C PHE A 111 2.37 -23.00 1.30
N SER A 112 3.42 -22.28 1.68
CA SER A 112 3.61 -20.87 1.34
C SER A 112 3.67 -20.65 -0.17
N GLN A 113 4.34 -21.53 -0.91
CA GLN A 113 4.42 -21.44 -2.37
C GLN A 113 3.03 -21.62 -3.02
N ARG A 114 2.28 -22.67 -2.61
CA ARG A 114 0.92 -22.89 -3.10
C ARG A 114 0.00 -21.71 -2.78
N GLN A 115 0.09 -21.20 -1.55
CA GLN A 115 -0.74 -20.10 -1.09
C GLN A 115 -0.40 -18.80 -1.82
N SER A 116 0.90 -18.46 -1.98
CA SER A 116 1.33 -17.24 -2.67
C SER A 116 0.83 -17.19 -4.11
N ASN A 117 0.84 -18.31 -4.83
CA ASN A 117 0.29 -18.38 -6.20
C ASN A 117 -1.22 -18.08 -6.25
N ARG A 118 -1.96 -18.43 -5.20
CA ARG A 118 -3.41 -18.15 -5.09
C ARG A 118 -3.71 -16.70 -4.74
N LEU A 119 -2.74 -15.98 -4.17
CA LEU A 119 -2.85 -14.61 -3.67
C LEU A 119 -2.37 -13.55 -4.69
N GLU A 120 -2.12 -13.92 -5.95
CA GLU A 120 -1.65 -12.98 -6.99
C GLU A 120 -2.61 -11.80 -7.23
N HIS A 121 -3.91 -12.00 -6.96
CA HIS A 121 -4.94 -10.98 -7.14
C HIS A 121 -4.95 -9.91 -6.03
N LEU A 122 -4.25 -10.15 -4.93
CA LEU A 122 -4.22 -9.22 -3.81
C LEU A 122 -3.53 -7.90 -4.16
N CYS A 123 -3.98 -6.84 -3.50
CA CYS A 123 -3.40 -5.51 -3.61
C CYS A 123 -2.52 -5.13 -2.41
N GLY A 124 -2.48 -5.95 -1.37
CA GLY A 124 -1.63 -5.77 -0.19
C GLY A 124 -1.71 -6.95 0.76
N TYR A 125 -0.81 -7.00 1.75
CA TYR A 125 -0.83 -8.03 2.78
C TYR A 125 -0.36 -7.47 4.14
N ILE A 126 -1.12 -7.73 5.22
CA ILE A 126 -0.76 -7.34 6.59
C ILE A 126 -0.34 -8.58 7.35
N VAL A 127 0.91 -8.61 7.83
CA VAL A 127 1.46 -9.76 8.53
C VAL A 127 1.60 -9.51 10.04
N CYS A 128 1.51 -10.59 10.82
CA CYS A 128 1.72 -10.55 12.28
C CYS A 128 3.22 -10.44 12.57
N ALA A 129 3.63 -9.33 13.18
CA ALA A 129 5.01 -9.05 13.54
C ALA A 129 5.58 -10.10 14.51
N LYS A 130 6.87 -10.36 14.39
CA LYS A 130 7.68 -11.27 15.24
C LYS A 130 7.31 -12.75 15.16
N SER A 131 6.31 -13.14 14.37
CA SER A 131 5.97 -14.55 14.14
C SER A 131 7.06 -15.23 13.30
N PRO A 132 7.52 -16.44 13.64
CA PRO A 132 8.49 -17.19 12.83
C PRO A 132 7.91 -17.65 11.50
N SER A 133 6.59 -17.65 11.36
CA SER A 133 5.88 -17.92 10.11
C SER A 133 5.55 -16.67 9.32
N CYS A 134 5.04 -15.60 9.99
CA CYS A 134 4.45 -14.43 9.34
C CYS A 134 5.30 -13.15 9.42
N GLY A 135 6.25 -13.01 10.36
CA GLY A 135 6.97 -11.74 10.56
C GLY A 135 7.74 -11.30 9.32
N MET A 136 7.63 -10.03 8.94
CA MET A 136 8.29 -9.49 7.77
C MET A 136 9.77 -9.22 8.00
N GLU A 137 10.11 -8.75 9.21
CA GLU A 137 11.47 -8.39 9.59
C GLU A 137 11.71 -8.61 11.09
N ARG A 138 13.00 -8.62 11.51
CA ARG A 138 13.39 -8.70 12.92
C ARG A 138 12.80 -9.90 13.69
N VAL A 139 12.47 -10.96 13.00
CA VAL A 139 12.10 -12.22 13.65
C VAL A 139 13.32 -12.78 14.36
N ARG A 140 13.13 -13.31 15.57
CA ARG A 140 14.21 -13.93 16.32
C ARG A 140 14.65 -15.22 15.63
N VAL A 141 15.94 -15.33 15.37
CA VAL A 141 16.60 -16.56 14.89
C VAL A 141 17.53 -17.01 15.98
N TYR A 142 17.34 -18.23 16.48
CA TYR A 142 18.11 -18.84 17.56
C TYR A 142 19.30 -19.62 16.99
N ASP A 143 20.35 -19.83 17.82
CA ASP A 143 21.38 -20.81 17.53
C ASP A 143 20.85 -22.25 17.72
N ALA A 144 21.65 -23.24 17.33
CA ALA A 144 21.27 -24.65 17.41
C ALA A 144 20.98 -25.11 18.86
N GLU A 145 21.64 -24.51 19.85
CA GLU A 145 21.44 -24.76 21.27
C GLU A 145 20.19 -24.04 21.84
N GLY A 146 19.61 -23.09 21.11
CA GLY A 146 18.46 -22.30 21.54
C GLY A 146 18.75 -21.27 22.63
N LYS A 147 20.04 -20.97 22.86
CA LYS A 147 20.49 -20.09 23.95
C LYS A 147 20.59 -18.63 23.53
N ASN A 148 21.12 -18.39 22.32
CA ASN A 148 21.32 -17.06 21.77
C ASN A 148 20.35 -16.81 20.62
N ASN A 149 19.95 -15.55 20.43
CA ASN A 149 19.13 -15.18 19.28
C ASN A 149 19.55 -13.82 18.71
N ARG A 150 19.30 -13.66 17.41
CA ARG A 150 19.42 -12.38 16.70
C ARG A 150 18.09 -12.00 16.08
N LYS A 151 17.73 -10.72 16.11
CA LYS A 151 16.54 -10.18 15.44
C LYS A 151 16.88 -9.86 13.98
N ALA A 152 17.11 -10.88 13.17
CA ALA A 152 17.57 -10.71 11.79
C ALA A 152 16.78 -11.58 10.80
N GLY A 153 15.84 -12.38 11.27
CA GLY A 153 15.07 -13.29 10.44
C GLY A 153 13.82 -12.68 9.84
N ARG A 154 13.25 -13.46 8.92
CA ARG A 154 11.93 -13.26 8.32
C ARG A 154 11.14 -14.56 8.48
N GLY A 155 9.84 -14.47 8.71
CA GLY A 155 8.96 -15.63 8.76
C GLY A 155 8.93 -16.36 7.41
N ILE A 156 8.88 -17.70 7.45
CA ILE A 156 8.99 -18.53 6.24
C ILE A 156 7.90 -18.17 5.22
N PHE A 157 6.64 -18.11 5.67
CA PHE A 157 5.52 -17.73 4.79
C PHE A 157 5.74 -16.37 4.13
N THR A 158 6.09 -15.35 4.91
CA THR A 158 6.29 -14.00 4.40
C THR A 158 7.51 -13.91 3.48
N SER A 159 8.56 -14.66 3.75
CA SER A 159 9.73 -14.75 2.88
C SER A 159 9.36 -15.28 1.50
N VAL A 160 8.59 -16.38 1.44
CA VAL A 160 8.10 -16.95 0.18
C VAL A 160 7.12 -16.02 -0.52
N LEU A 161 6.15 -15.44 0.22
CA LEU A 161 5.18 -14.49 -0.34
C LEU A 161 5.87 -13.31 -1.04
N MET A 162 6.81 -12.67 -0.36
CA MET A 162 7.53 -11.49 -0.90
C MET A 162 8.46 -11.84 -2.06
N SER A 163 9.02 -13.06 -2.11
CA SER A 163 9.82 -13.49 -3.26
C SER A 163 8.96 -13.88 -4.47
N THR A 164 7.77 -14.46 -4.24
CA THR A 164 6.84 -14.85 -5.31
C THR A 164 6.09 -13.64 -5.87
N LEU A 165 5.69 -12.69 -5.02
CA LEU A 165 4.92 -11.50 -5.37
C LEU A 165 5.70 -10.21 -5.00
N PRO A 166 6.84 -9.90 -5.65
CA PRO A 166 7.71 -8.80 -5.25
C PRO A 166 7.09 -7.41 -5.41
N TRP A 167 6.01 -7.29 -6.18
CA TRP A 167 5.23 -6.05 -6.33
C TRP A 167 4.20 -5.84 -5.22
N LEU A 168 3.87 -6.90 -4.44
CA LEU A 168 2.80 -6.82 -3.44
C LEU A 168 3.26 -5.97 -2.24
N PRO A 169 2.51 -4.93 -1.84
CA PRO A 169 2.76 -4.24 -0.58
C PRO A 169 2.55 -5.19 0.61
N VAL A 170 3.61 -5.47 1.35
CA VAL A 170 3.55 -6.23 2.60
C VAL A 170 3.95 -5.32 3.75
N GLU A 171 3.19 -5.34 4.87
CA GLU A 171 3.52 -4.54 6.05
C GLU A 171 3.16 -5.28 7.35
N GLU A 172 3.86 -4.98 8.44
CA GLU A 172 3.60 -5.57 9.75
C GLU A 172 2.59 -4.75 10.56
N ASP A 173 1.75 -5.44 11.33
CA ASP A 173 0.80 -4.81 12.26
C ASP A 173 1.46 -3.80 13.18
N GLY A 174 2.65 -4.10 13.70
CA GLY A 174 3.39 -3.20 14.57
C GLY A 174 3.86 -1.92 13.88
N ARG A 175 4.27 -2.00 12.62
CA ARG A 175 4.74 -0.86 11.83
C ARG A 175 3.60 0.03 11.35
N LEU A 176 2.41 -0.53 11.15
CA LEU A 176 1.20 0.24 10.79
C LEU A 176 0.71 1.18 11.91
N HIS A 177 1.33 1.17 13.10
CA HIS A 177 1.11 2.22 14.10
C HIS A 177 1.80 3.55 13.74
N ASP A 178 2.85 3.50 12.91
CA ASP A 178 3.47 4.71 12.36
C ASP A 178 2.56 5.32 11.28
N PRO A 179 2.14 6.59 11.41
CA PRO A 179 1.22 7.22 10.46
C PRO A 179 1.76 7.30 9.03
N GLN A 180 3.07 7.51 8.85
CA GLN A 180 3.67 7.62 7.52
C GLN A 180 3.73 6.26 6.83
N ILE A 181 4.08 5.20 7.56
CA ILE A 181 4.08 3.83 7.04
C ILE A 181 2.67 3.39 6.71
N ARG A 182 1.70 3.70 7.57
CA ARG A 182 0.28 3.42 7.36
C ARG A 182 -0.25 4.12 6.11
N GLU A 183 0.02 5.41 5.97
CA GLU A 183 -0.35 6.21 4.79
C GLU A 183 0.24 5.59 3.51
N ASN A 184 1.55 5.32 3.49
CA ASN A 184 2.23 4.74 2.36
C ASN A 184 1.68 3.35 1.99
N PHE A 185 1.40 2.50 2.98
CA PHE A 185 0.81 1.19 2.73
C PHE A 185 -0.56 1.30 2.05
N VAL A 186 -1.44 2.16 2.57
CA VAL A 186 -2.76 2.38 1.98
C VAL A 186 -2.65 2.96 0.57
N GLU A 187 -1.78 3.94 0.36
CA GLU A 187 -1.54 4.53 -0.96
C GLU A 187 -1.12 3.47 -1.99
N ARG A 188 -0.23 2.56 -1.59
CA ARG A 188 0.24 1.47 -2.45
C ARG A 188 -0.86 0.48 -2.81
N ILE A 189 -1.74 0.11 -1.86
CA ILE A 189 -2.84 -0.81 -2.16
C ILE A 189 -3.86 -0.19 -3.12
N TYR A 190 -4.16 1.10 -3.00
CA TYR A 190 -5.03 1.81 -3.93
C TYR A 190 -4.41 1.92 -5.33
N ALA A 191 -3.12 2.27 -5.41
CA ALA A 191 -2.40 2.35 -6.68
C ALA A 191 -2.37 0.99 -7.39
N LEU A 192 -2.07 -0.08 -6.66
CA LEU A 192 -2.03 -1.44 -7.23
C LEU A 192 -3.42 -1.91 -7.66
N HIS A 193 -4.45 -1.62 -6.87
CA HIS A 193 -5.83 -1.96 -7.21
C HIS A 193 -6.28 -1.30 -8.52
N GLU A 194 -6.05 0.00 -8.68
CA GLU A 194 -6.37 0.72 -9.91
C GLU A 194 -5.58 0.18 -11.12
N LEU A 195 -4.30 -0.15 -10.94
CA LEU A 195 -3.49 -0.76 -11.99
C LEU A 195 -4.00 -2.16 -12.39
N ASN A 196 -4.37 -2.99 -11.41
CA ASN A 196 -4.93 -4.31 -11.67
C ASN A 196 -6.30 -4.22 -12.38
N GLY A 197 -7.10 -3.20 -12.08
CA GLY A 197 -8.37 -2.92 -12.77
C GLY A 197 -8.16 -2.68 -14.27
N ILE A 198 -7.11 -1.99 -14.67
CA ILE A 198 -6.75 -1.80 -16.10
C ILE A 198 -6.44 -3.15 -16.77
N ARG A 199 -5.71 -4.02 -16.08
CA ARG A 199 -5.44 -5.38 -16.59
C ARG A 199 -6.72 -6.19 -16.81
N GLN A 200 -7.66 -6.12 -15.87
CA GLN A 200 -8.94 -6.84 -15.94
C GLN A 200 -9.86 -6.32 -17.05
N GLN A 201 -9.85 -5.02 -17.31
CA GLN A 201 -10.64 -4.37 -18.36
C GLN A 201 -10.06 -4.54 -19.77
N GLY A 202 -8.84 -5.06 -19.88
CA GLY A 202 -8.11 -5.21 -21.12
C GLY A 202 -6.96 -4.20 -21.25
N LEU A 203 -5.73 -4.71 -21.30
CA LEU A 203 -4.54 -3.86 -21.40
C LEU A 203 -4.47 -3.13 -22.74
N THR A 204 -4.31 -1.81 -22.68
CA THR A 204 -3.95 -0.98 -23.82
C THR A 204 -2.80 -0.04 -23.45
N ARG A 205 -1.99 0.34 -24.44
CA ARG A 205 -0.92 1.33 -24.25
C ARG A 205 -1.47 2.65 -23.71
N GLY A 206 -2.60 3.10 -24.28
CA GLY A 206 -3.26 4.33 -23.87
C GLY A 206 -3.68 4.32 -22.39
N ALA A 207 -4.30 3.24 -21.91
CA ALA A 207 -4.73 3.11 -20.51
C ALA A 207 -3.53 3.12 -19.54
N LEU A 208 -2.41 2.48 -19.90
CA LEU A 208 -1.19 2.48 -19.08
C LEU A 208 -0.51 3.85 -19.03
N ILE A 209 -0.46 4.57 -20.16
CA ILE A 209 0.05 5.94 -20.24
C ILE A 209 -0.83 6.89 -19.43
N ASP A 210 -2.15 6.77 -19.56
CA ASP A 210 -3.10 7.58 -18.79
C ASP A 210 -2.97 7.34 -17.29
N TYR A 211 -2.93 6.07 -16.86
CA TYR A 211 -2.67 5.71 -15.48
C TYR A 211 -1.38 6.36 -14.97
N HIS A 212 -0.25 6.17 -15.67
CA HIS A 212 1.02 6.76 -15.30
C HIS A 212 0.93 8.30 -15.22
N SER A 213 0.24 8.93 -16.17
CA SER A 213 0.05 10.38 -16.18
C SER A 213 -0.67 10.89 -14.93
N ARG A 214 -1.70 10.18 -14.48
CA ARG A 214 -2.47 10.52 -13.26
C ARG A 214 -1.68 10.33 -11.97
N TYR A 215 -0.66 9.49 -11.97
CA TYR A 215 0.20 9.23 -10.81
C TYR A 215 1.47 10.09 -10.76
N LYS A 216 1.80 10.87 -11.80
CA LYS A 216 3.08 11.60 -11.91
C LYS A 216 3.46 12.41 -10.69
N LEU A 217 2.56 13.22 -10.15
CA LEU A 217 2.84 14.05 -8.97
C LEU A 217 3.06 13.21 -7.71
N LEU A 218 2.32 12.12 -7.57
CA LEU A 218 2.49 11.18 -6.46
C LEU A 218 3.86 10.50 -6.52
N LEU A 219 4.20 9.94 -7.67
CA LEU A 219 5.49 9.28 -7.89
C LEU A 219 6.68 10.24 -7.64
N LEU A 220 6.55 11.49 -8.06
CA LEU A 220 7.56 12.51 -7.81
C LEU A 220 7.76 12.80 -6.32
N ALA A 221 6.70 12.67 -5.49
CA ALA A 221 6.79 12.82 -4.03
C ALA A 221 7.57 11.69 -3.37
N HIS A 222 7.57 10.47 -3.93
CA HIS A 222 8.28 9.32 -3.40
C HIS A 222 9.76 9.31 -3.75
N SER A 223 10.10 9.31 -5.05
CA SER A 223 11.48 9.24 -5.51
C SER A 223 11.66 9.96 -6.85
N GLN A 224 12.42 11.05 -6.87
CA GLN A 224 12.71 11.76 -8.13
C GLN A 224 13.58 10.95 -9.11
N PRO A 225 14.64 10.22 -8.68
CA PRO A 225 15.41 9.37 -9.59
C PRO A 225 14.55 8.31 -10.26
N ASP A 226 13.83 7.51 -9.44
CA ASP A 226 13.01 6.39 -9.96
C ASP A 226 11.83 6.89 -10.80
N TYR A 227 11.26 8.05 -10.44
CA TYR A 227 10.24 8.72 -11.28
C TYR A 227 10.76 9.03 -12.68
N ARG A 228 12.02 9.51 -12.81
CA ARG A 228 12.61 9.79 -14.12
C ARG A 228 12.88 8.51 -14.90
N GLU A 229 13.33 7.46 -14.23
CA GLU A 229 13.57 6.14 -14.87
C GLU A 229 12.26 5.52 -15.33
N LEU A 230 11.25 5.51 -14.46
CA LEU A 230 9.92 5.00 -14.81
C LEU A 230 9.29 5.81 -15.95
N GLY A 231 9.49 7.13 -15.97
CA GLY A 231 9.03 8.00 -17.06
C GLY A 231 9.67 7.65 -18.42
N ARG A 232 10.99 7.35 -18.45
CA ARG A 232 11.68 6.86 -19.65
C ARG A 232 11.16 5.49 -20.09
N PHE A 233 10.93 4.59 -19.13
CA PHE A 233 10.34 3.28 -19.40
C PHE A 233 8.94 3.39 -20.03
N VAL A 234 8.10 4.31 -19.51
CA VAL A 234 6.76 4.55 -20.09
C VAL A 234 6.84 5.19 -21.48
N ALA A 235 7.79 6.10 -21.70
CA ALA A 235 7.98 6.70 -23.03
C ALA A 235 8.34 5.66 -24.11
N ALA A 236 9.03 4.58 -23.72
CA ALA A 236 9.42 3.47 -24.62
C ALA A 236 8.33 2.38 -24.77
N ILE A 237 7.11 2.59 -24.27
CA ILE A 237 6.04 1.57 -24.35
C ILE A 237 5.71 1.12 -25.79
N GLY A 238 5.95 2.01 -26.78
CA GLY A 238 5.74 1.72 -28.20
C GLY A 238 6.67 0.63 -28.75
N GLU A 239 7.83 0.42 -28.13
CA GLU A 239 8.83 -0.56 -28.52
C GLU A 239 8.49 -1.98 -28.06
N TRP A 240 7.59 -2.12 -27.11
CA TRP A 240 7.18 -3.41 -26.56
C TRP A 240 6.12 -4.10 -27.43
N GLN A 241 6.42 -5.31 -27.88
CA GLN A 241 5.47 -6.14 -28.62
C GLN A 241 4.49 -6.85 -27.69
N ASP A 242 4.99 -7.38 -26.57
CA ASP A 242 4.17 -8.04 -25.53
C ASP A 242 3.79 -7.05 -24.42
N LEU A 243 2.52 -6.62 -24.43
CA LEU A 243 2.00 -5.67 -23.46
C LEU A 243 1.78 -6.31 -22.07
N GLN A 244 1.62 -7.64 -21.98
CA GLN A 244 1.56 -8.34 -20.69
C GLN A 244 2.93 -8.35 -20.02
N ALA A 245 4.00 -8.64 -20.77
CA ALA A 245 5.37 -8.55 -20.27
C ALA A 245 5.72 -7.12 -19.83
N TYR A 246 5.31 -6.11 -20.63
CA TYR A 246 5.44 -4.70 -20.23
C TYR A 246 4.73 -4.41 -18.92
N PHE A 247 3.47 -4.86 -18.74
CA PHE A 247 2.68 -4.63 -17.54
C PHE A 247 3.36 -5.23 -16.30
N VAL A 248 3.90 -6.44 -16.38
CA VAL A 248 4.61 -7.09 -15.28
C VAL A 248 5.80 -6.25 -14.83
N GLU A 249 6.62 -5.79 -15.77
CA GLU A 249 7.80 -4.97 -15.51
C GLU A 249 7.40 -3.57 -14.98
N TYR A 250 6.38 -2.94 -15.58
CA TYR A 250 5.86 -1.66 -15.12
C TYR A 250 5.34 -1.73 -13.68
N ARG A 251 4.54 -2.77 -13.36
CA ARG A 251 4.02 -3.01 -12.01
C ARG A 251 5.13 -3.15 -10.99
N LEU A 252 6.18 -3.91 -11.31
CA LEU A 252 7.33 -4.11 -10.42
C LEU A 252 8.05 -2.79 -10.15
N ARG A 253 8.38 -2.03 -11.18
CA ARG A 253 9.05 -0.72 -11.07
C ARG A 253 8.20 0.30 -10.31
N LEU A 254 6.91 0.38 -10.64
CA LEU A 254 5.96 1.27 -9.97
C LEU A 254 5.90 1.00 -8.47
N MET A 255 5.71 -0.28 -8.09
CA MET A 255 5.55 -0.65 -6.69
C MET A 255 6.86 -0.54 -5.90
N SER A 256 8.01 -0.76 -6.55
CA SER A 256 9.34 -0.47 -5.98
C SER A 256 9.51 1.02 -5.69
N LEU A 257 9.14 1.89 -6.64
CA LEU A 257 9.19 3.35 -6.45
C LEU A 257 8.28 3.80 -5.30
N LEU A 258 7.04 3.33 -5.28
CA LEU A 258 6.07 3.68 -4.24
C LEU A 258 6.44 3.11 -2.84
N ALA A 259 7.36 2.14 -2.76
CA ALA A 259 7.86 1.64 -1.48
C ALA A 259 8.74 2.66 -0.74
N HIS A 260 9.32 3.64 -1.42
CA HIS A 260 10.00 4.76 -0.77
C HIS A 260 8.98 5.64 -0.05
N LEU A 261 9.23 5.95 1.22
CA LEU A 261 8.38 6.91 1.94
C LEU A 261 8.58 8.32 1.35
N PRO A 262 7.50 9.05 1.04
CA PRO A 262 7.62 10.40 0.51
C PRO A 262 8.25 11.33 1.55
N SER A 263 9.25 12.10 1.12
CA SER A 263 9.95 13.04 1.99
C SER A 263 9.32 14.42 1.95
N ARG A 264 9.48 15.18 3.04
CA ARG A 264 9.08 16.60 3.09
C ARG A 264 9.67 17.40 1.94
N ARG A 265 10.94 17.14 1.60
CA ARG A 265 11.64 17.78 0.48
C ARG A 265 10.94 17.49 -0.85
N ASN A 266 10.59 16.23 -1.09
CA ASN A 266 9.93 15.83 -2.34
C ASN A 266 8.51 16.39 -2.44
N HIS A 267 7.73 16.36 -1.34
CA HIS A 267 6.43 17.03 -1.29
C HIS A 267 6.55 18.53 -1.57
N THR A 268 7.53 19.21 -0.98
CA THR A 268 7.76 20.64 -1.25
C THR A 268 8.02 20.88 -2.74
N ASN A 269 8.82 20.03 -3.38
CA ASN A 269 9.08 20.13 -4.82
C ASN A 269 7.81 19.94 -5.64
N VAL A 270 6.97 18.95 -5.29
CA VAL A 270 5.66 18.76 -5.95
C VAL A 270 4.75 19.98 -5.78
N LEU A 271 4.63 20.51 -4.56
CA LEU A 271 3.79 21.68 -4.27
C LEU A 271 4.24 22.92 -5.06
N MET A 272 5.56 23.17 -5.15
CA MET A 272 6.12 24.26 -5.96
C MET A 272 5.87 24.04 -7.46
N HIS A 273 5.95 22.81 -7.93
CA HIS A 273 5.62 22.47 -9.32
C HIS A 273 4.15 22.76 -9.62
N VAL A 274 3.24 22.33 -8.75
CA VAL A 274 1.79 22.60 -8.88
C VAL A 274 1.48 24.11 -8.80
N GLN A 275 2.13 24.85 -7.89
CA GLN A 275 2.01 26.30 -7.80
C GLN A 275 2.27 26.99 -9.16
N GLY A 276 3.20 26.44 -9.95
CA GLY A 276 3.54 26.97 -11.28
C GLY A 276 2.37 26.97 -12.26
N TYR A 277 1.43 26.03 -12.16
CA TYR A 277 0.24 25.95 -13.00
C TYR A 277 -0.70 27.17 -12.80
N PHE A 278 -0.72 27.73 -11.59
CA PHE A 278 -1.58 28.85 -11.24
C PHE A 278 -0.93 30.22 -11.43
N ARG A 279 0.25 30.29 -12.08
CA ARG A 279 1.03 31.51 -12.20
C ARG A 279 0.25 32.70 -12.84
N THR A 280 -0.60 32.40 -13.82
CA THR A 280 -1.36 33.41 -14.58
C THR A 280 -2.75 33.66 -14.01
N GLN A 281 -3.31 32.69 -13.26
CA GLN A 281 -4.67 32.78 -12.71
C GLN A 281 -4.70 33.56 -11.38
N LEU A 282 -3.68 33.36 -10.52
CA LEU A 282 -3.65 33.95 -9.18
C LEU A 282 -3.09 35.38 -9.21
N ASN A 283 -3.70 36.28 -8.44
CA ASN A 283 -3.15 37.60 -8.16
C ASN A 283 -1.93 37.53 -7.22
N SER A 284 -1.24 38.64 -7.01
CA SER A 284 -0.01 38.68 -6.22
C SER A 284 -0.21 38.24 -4.76
N ARG A 285 -1.34 38.62 -4.13
CA ARG A 285 -1.67 38.23 -2.75
C ARG A 285 -1.89 36.73 -2.64
N GLN A 286 -2.68 36.13 -3.52
CA GLN A 286 -2.95 34.71 -3.55
C GLN A 286 -1.68 33.88 -3.77
N ARG A 287 -0.81 34.31 -4.70
CA ARG A 287 0.50 33.69 -4.94
C ARG A 287 1.39 33.71 -3.70
N GLN A 288 1.42 34.85 -2.99
CA GLN A 288 2.21 35.01 -1.77
C GLN A 288 1.68 34.14 -0.64
N GLU A 289 0.37 34.06 -0.47
CA GLU A 289 -0.28 33.19 0.52
C GLU A 289 0.05 31.71 0.29
N LEU A 290 -0.12 31.22 -0.94
CA LEU A 290 0.24 29.86 -1.32
C LEU A 290 1.73 29.57 -1.10
N ALA A 291 2.61 30.48 -1.54
CA ALA A 291 4.06 30.36 -1.32
C ALA A 291 4.43 30.33 0.17
N SER A 292 3.75 31.11 1.01
CA SER A 292 3.95 31.12 2.47
C SER A 292 3.53 29.80 3.11
N LEU A 293 2.41 29.21 2.69
CA LEU A 293 2.00 27.89 3.18
C LEU A 293 2.96 26.76 2.76
N ILE A 294 3.45 26.80 1.52
CA ILE A 294 4.44 25.84 1.02
C ILE A 294 5.77 25.98 1.81
N ASP A 295 6.22 27.21 2.05
CA ASP A 295 7.42 27.46 2.86
C ASP A 295 7.21 27.05 4.33
N GLY A 296 6.03 27.31 4.90
CA GLY A 296 5.65 26.85 6.23
C GLY A 296 5.71 25.33 6.34
N TYR A 297 5.19 24.61 5.33
CA TYR A 297 5.34 23.14 5.25
C TYR A 297 6.82 22.74 5.14
N ARG A 298 7.58 23.35 4.27
CA ARG A 298 9.03 23.10 4.11
C ARG A 298 9.79 23.23 5.42
N ARG A 299 9.46 24.23 6.23
CA ARG A 299 10.07 24.52 7.55
C ARG A 299 9.48 23.73 8.71
N SER A 300 8.53 22.84 8.47
CA SER A 300 7.83 22.06 9.52
C SER A 300 6.92 22.89 10.43
N THR A 301 6.56 24.10 10.08
CA THR A 301 5.63 24.96 10.82
C THR A 301 4.17 24.76 10.40
N GLN A 302 3.94 24.10 9.27
CA GLN A 302 2.62 23.77 8.75
C GLN A 302 2.56 22.29 8.32
N PRO A 303 1.40 21.62 8.48
CA PRO A 303 1.19 20.28 7.97
C PRO A 303 1.04 20.28 6.45
N LEU A 304 1.24 19.11 5.81
CA LEU A 304 1.09 18.95 4.35
C LEU A 304 -0.32 19.33 3.85
N LEU A 305 -1.35 19.07 4.65
CA LEU A 305 -2.73 19.39 4.29
C LEU A 305 -2.97 20.90 4.08
N ALA A 306 -2.25 21.78 4.76
CA ALA A 306 -2.46 23.23 4.61
C ALA A 306 -2.27 23.70 3.16
N PRO A 307 -1.11 23.52 2.52
CA PRO A 307 -0.96 23.89 1.10
C PRO A 307 -1.81 23.04 0.15
N ILE A 308 -2.05 21.75 0.45
CA ILE A 308 -2.93 20.89 -0.38
C ILE A 308 -4.36 21.43 -0.41
N THR A 309 -4.90 21.82 0.74
CA THR A 309 -6.27 22.35 0.83
C THR A 309 -6.43 23.65 0.00
N LEU A 310 -5.47 24.56 0.11
CA LEU A 310 -5.50 25.78 -0.69
C LEU A 310 -5.34 25.50 -2.20
N LEU A 311 -4.48 24.55 -2.57
CA LEU A 311 -4.35 24.12 -3.96
C LEU A 311 -5.64 23.48 -4.49
N LYS A 312 -6.31 22.62 -3.71
CA LYS A 312 -7.63 22.07 -4.09
C LYS A 312 -8.68 23.17 -4.29
N HIS A 313 -8.68 24.21 -3.44
CA HIS A 313 -9.54 25.38 -3.61
C HIS A 313 -9.28 26.07 -4.96
N TYR A 314 -8.02 26.35 -5.29
CA TYR A 314 -7.68 26.95 -6.58
C TYR A 314 -7.95 26.03 -7.77
N MET A 315 -7.80 24.73 -7.63
CA MET A 315 -8.19 23.77 -8.67
C MET A 315 -9.70 23.77 -8.95
N ALA A 316 -10.53 24.01 -7.93
CA ALA A 316 -11.98 24.15 -8.11
C ALA A 316 -12.35 25.49 -8.78
N GLU A 317 -11.63 26.56 -8.46
CA GLU A 317 -11.85 27.90 -9.02
C GLU A 317 -11.30 28.01 -10.46
N TYR A 318 -10.16 27.40 -10.73
CA TYR A 318 -9.46 27.38 -12.03
C TYR A 318 -9.22 25.95 -12.49
N PRO A 319 -10.24 25.25 -13.04
CA PRO A 319 -10.12 23.85 -13.42
C PRO A 319 -9.03 23.61 -14.48
N ASP A 320 -8.14 22.67 -14.19
CA ASP A 320 -7.13 22.15 -15.13
C ASP A 320 -7.28 20.62 -15.21
N ALA A 321 -7.43 20.09 -16.42
CA ALA A 321 -7.72 18.68 -16.67
C ALA A 321 -6.57 17.76 -16.16
N TYR A 322 -5.32 18.19 -16.28
CA TYR A 322 -4.18 17.41 -15.80
C TYR A 322 -4.15 17.37 -14.26
N LEU A 323 -4.27 18.54 -13.59
CA LEU A 323 -4.24 18.62 -12.13
C LEU A 323 -5.43 17.91 -11.50
N SER A 324 -6.63 18.03 -12.07
CA SER A 324 -7.85 17.38 -11.58
C SER A 324 -7.75 15.87 -11.61
N GLY A 325 -7.00 15.30 -12.57
CA GLY A 325 -6.74 13.87 -12.68
C GLY A 325 -5.66 13.33 -11.73
N GLN A 326 -4.88 14.20 -11.05
CA GLN A 326 -3.72 13.77 -10.27
C GLN A 326 -4.10 13.07 -8.95
N ARG A 327 -3.67 11.83 -8.79
CA ARG A 327 -3.87 11.03 -7.58
C ARG A 327 -3.16 11.61 -6.34
N TYR A 328 -2.20 12.46 -6.51
CA TYR A 328 -1.51 13.17 -5.42
C TYR A 328 -2.46 13.90 -4.47
N PHE A 329 -3.54 14.47 -5.01
CA PHE A 329 -4.53 15.22 -4.22
C PHE A 329 -5.56 14.31 -3.54
N ASN A 330 -5.89 13.17 -4.15
CA ASN A 330 -6.88 12.20 -3.66
C ASN A 330 -6.39 10.76 -3.91
N PRO A 331 -5.32 10.30 -3.21
CA PRO A 331 -4.76 8.97 -3.43
C PRO A 331 -5.60 7.84 -2.80
N TRP A 332 -6.49 8.18 -1.87
CA TRP A 332 -7.47 7.30 -1.20
C TRP A 332 -8.68 8.14 -0.77
N PRO A 333 -9.80 7.50 -0.34
CA PRO A 333 -10.97 8.20 0.19
C PRO A 333 -10.62 9.04 1.43
N GLU A 334 -11.06 10.29 1.46
CA GLU A 334 -10.77 11.25 2.53
C GLU A 334 -11.21 10.75 3.91
N ALA A 335 -12.27 9.94 3.95
CA ALA A 335 -12.79 9.32 5.18
C ALA A 335 -11.79 8.40 5.91
N LEU A 336 -10.72 7.93 5.25
CA LEU A 336 -9.61 7.21 5.90
C LEU A 336 -8.71 8.12 6.76
N ARG A 337 -8.80 9.44 6.63
CA ARG A 337 -8.15 10.47 7.47
C ARG A 337 -6.64 10.29 7.67
N LEU A 338 -5.92 9.70 6.73
CA LEU A 338 -4.51 9.33 6.90
C LEU A 338 -3.55 10.53 6.99
N ARG A 339 -3.88 11.66 6.34
CA ARG A 339 -3.07 12.90 6.36
C ARG A 339 -3.41 13.85 7.50
N TYR A 340 -4.30 13.51 8.40
CA TYR A 340 -4.74 14.44 9.45
C TYR A 340 -3.79 14.56 10.65
N GLY A 341 -2.64 13.84 10.63
CA GLY A 341 -1.60 13.95 11.67
C GLY A 341 -2.16 13.66 13.07
N ARG A 342 -2.19 12.41 13.45
CA ARG A 342 -2.42 12.02 14.87
C ARG A 342 -1.10 11.76 15.55
#